data_605fa012a7439b1cfb73d3f9e6ae31a9
#
_entry.id   605fa012a7439b1cfb73d3f9e6ae31a9
#
_cell.length_a   1.000
_cell.length_b   1.000
_cell.length_c   1.000
_cell.angle_alpha   90.00
_cell.angle_beta   90.00
_cell.angle_gamma   90.00
#
_symmetry.space_group_name_H-M   'P 1'
#
loop_
_entity.id
_entity.type
_entity.pdbx_description
1 polymer ?
#
loop_
_entity_poly.entity_id
_entity_poly.type
_entity_poly.pdbx_seq_one_letter_code
_entity_poly.pdbx_strand_id
1 'polypeptide(L)'
;MGNAYIVGAVRTPGGRKNVKLSQWHPTDLGALVLDELVQRTGVEPELIDDVIFGCVSQSGAQSGNVARNAVLASSLPESVPGTTVDRQCGSSQQAIHFAAQAVMSETQDIVIAGGVEVMSQVPIGAAIVDSFKAGHGQPYGGKGTSERYPGVQFSQFTGAEMMAERWNMSREELDSFALASHQKAVNATEGGYFDREIVPVEGDLPNGDKEMVTVDEGIRFDASAESLSGLNTLSEDGVLTAGTSSQICDGAAAVMLVNDEGLKKLGLKPRAKVVALALAGDDPVIMLTGPIPASKTVLEKASMSIEDIDLYEVNEAFAPVPLAWAKELNADLEKLNVNGGAMALGHPLGGTGAKLMTTLLHELERREARYGLQAICEGGGTANAMIIERLS
;
A
#
# COMPACT_ATOMS: atom_id res chain seq x y z
N MET A 1 -7.03 -8.81 -25.48
CA MET A 1 -6.07 -8.67 -24.38
C MET A 1 -6.02 -9.99 -23.64
N GLY A 2 -4.82 -10.45 -23.28
CA GLY A 2 -4.63 -11.61 -22.41
C GLY A 2 -5.17 -11.38 -21.01
N ASN A 3 -5.16 -12.42 -20.20
CA ASN A 3 -5.55 -12.35 -18.79
C ASN A 3 -4.33 -12.05 -17.92
N ALA A 4 -4.54 -11.44 -16.76
CA ALA A 4 -3.57 -11.36 -15.69
C ALA A 4 -4.14 -12.04 -14.43
N TYR A 5 -3.36 -12.95 -13.86
CA TYR A 5 -3.73 -13.70 -12.68
C TYR A 5 -2.74 -13.47 -11.55
N ILE A 6 -3.23 -13.43 -10.32
CA ILE A 6 -2.42 -13.46 -9.11
C ILE A 6 -2.30 -14.92 -8.67
N VAL A 7 -1.08 -15.40 -8.48
CA VAL A 7 -0.78 -16.77 -8.04
C VAL A 7 -0.12 -16.83 -6.66
N GLY A 8 0.47 -15.73 -6.20
CA GLY A 8 1.11 -15.62 -4.89
C GLY A 8 1.06 -14.19 -4.37
N ALA A 9 0.96 -14.04 -3.06
CA ALA A 9 1.02 -12.75 -2.39
C ALA A 9 1.52 -12.93 -0.94
N VAL A 10 2.48 -12.11 -0.53
CA VAL A 10 3.10 -12.14 0.80
C VAL A 10 3.44 -10.72 1.26
N ARG A 11 3.51 -10.52 2.57
CA ARG A 11 3.96 -9.26 3.18
C ARG A 11 4.74 -9.50 4.46
N THR A 12 5.60 -8.58 4.84
CA THR A 12 6.14 -8.53 6.20
C THR A 12 5.05 -8.04 7.17
N PRO A 13 5.19 -8.26 8.48
CA PRO A 13 4.49 -7.42 9.46
C PRO A 13 4.88 -5.96 9.25
N GLY A 14 3.99 -5.03 9.57
CA GLY A 14 4.31 -3.61 9.61
C GLY A 14 5.17 -3.29 10.82
N GLY A 15 6.43 -2.90 10.60
CA GLY A 15 7.34 -2.47 11.65
C GLY A 15 7.03 -1.05 12.10
N ARG A 16 6.91 -0.83 13.40
CA ARG A 16 6.72 0.52 13.95
C ARG A 16 8.02 1.31 13.86
N LYS A 17 7.91 2.61 13.60
CA LYS A 17 9.06 3.51 13.49
C LYS A 17 10.04 3.37 14.67
N ASN A 18 11.31 3.15 14.36
CA ASN A 18 12.40 3.02 15.31
C ASN A 18 12.22 1.85 16.32
N VAL A 19 11.51 0.79 15.91
CA VAL A 19 11.31 -0.40 16.74
C VAL A 19 11.95 -1.61 16.04
N LYS A 20 11.38 -2.79 16.08
CA LYS A 20 12.05 -4.06 15.76
C LYS A 20 12.57 -4.19 14.34
N LEU A 21 11.88 -3.62 13.34
CA LEU A 21 12.31 -3.70 11.93
C LEU A 21 13.18 -2.52 11.47
N SER A 22 13.43 -1.55 12.33
CA SER A 22 14.10 -0.29 11.97
C SER A 22 15.55 -0.45 11.49
N GLN A 23 16.22 -1.56 11.82
CA GLN A 23 17.60 -1.83 11.40
C GLN A 23 17.70 -2.62 10.09
N TRP A 24 16.59 -3.13 9.58
CA TRP A 24 16.59 -3.85 8.31
C TRP A 24 16.97 -2.91 7.16
N HIS A 25 17.98 -3.32 6.37
CA HIS A 25 18.26 -2.62 5.13
C HIS A 25 17.09 -2.80 4.16
N PRO A 26 16.59 -1.74 3.48
CA PRO A 26 15.44 -1.85 2.58
C PRO A 26 15.61 -2.94 1.50
N THR A 27 16.82 -3.07 0.98
CA THR A 27 17.15 -4.11 -0.01
C THR A 27 16.95 -5.51 0.53
N ASP A 28 17.40 -5.79 1.77
CA ASP A 28 17.30 -7.11 2.38
C ASP A 28 15.85 -7.44 2.77
N LEU A 29 15.09 -6.43 3.22
CA LEU A 29 13.67 -6.59 3.50
C LEU A 29 12.86 -6.86 2.22
N GLY A 30 13.25 -6.21 1.11
CA GLY A 30 12.71 -6.49 -0.23
C GLY A 30 13.08 -7.90 -0.71
N ALA A 31 14.33 -8.34 -0.51
CA ALA A 31 14.79 -9.68 -0.85
C ALA A 31 14.02 -10.77 -0.09
N LEU A 32 13.75 -10.55 1.21
CA LEU A 32 12.99 -11.49 2.04
C LEU A 32 11.61 -11.82 1.45
N VAL A 33 10.86 -10.84 0.99
CA VAL A 33 9.53 -11.10 0.39
C VAL A 33 9.63 -11.70 -1.01
N LEU A 34 10.72 -11.47 -1.75
CA LEU A 34 10.99 -12.16 -3.03
C LEU A 34 11.25 -13.64 -2.79
N ASP A 35 12.15 -13.97 -1.86
CA ASP A 35 12.52 -15.34 -1.53
C ASP A 35 11.32 -16.14 -0.99
N GLU A 36 10.54 -15.55 -0.10
CA GLU A 36 9.34 -16.19 0.44
C GLU A 36 8.29 -16.42 -0.64
N LEU A 37 8.10 -15.46 -1.55
CA LEU A 37 7.14 -15.61 -2.65
C LEU A 37 7.55 -16.75 -3.60
N VAL A 38 8.85 -16.83 -3.93
CA VAL A 38 9.42 -17.93 -4.71
C VAL A 38 9.20 -19.27 -4.00
N GLN A 39 9.50 -19.33 -2.71
CA GLN A 39 9.32 -20.55 -1.91
C GLN A 39 7.85 -21.00 -1.88
N ARG A 40 6.90 -20.08 -1.62
CA ARG A 40 5.46 -20.41 -1.52
C ARG A 40 4.85 -20.81 -2.86
N THR A 41 5.32 -20.25 -3.96
CA THR A 41 4.81 -20.56 -5.30
C THR A 41 5.52 -21.75 -5.93
N GLY A 42 6.74 -22.07 -5.48
CA GLY A 42 7.58 -23.10 -6.08
C GLY A 42 8.03 -22.76 -7.49
N VAL A 43 8.00 -21.48 -7.88
CA VAL A 43 8.47 -21.04 -9.20
C VAL A 43 9.97 -21.28 -9.33
N GLU A 44 10.41 -21.76 -10.50
CA GLU A 44 11.83 -21.75 -10.85
C GLU A 44 12.27 -20.29 -11.08
N PRO A 45 13.23 -19.76 -10.31
CA PRO A 45 13.57 -18.32 -10.34
C PRO A 45 13.94 -17.79 -11.73
N GLU A 46 14.51 -18.63 -12.58
CA GLU A 46 14.91 -18.32 -13.96
C GLU A 46 13.72 -18.03 -14.89
N LEU A 47 12.50 -18.43 -14.49
CA LEU A 47 11.28 -18.15 -15.26
C LEU A 47 10.69 -16.78 -14.99
N ILE A 48 11.21 -16.04 -14.02
CA ILE A 48 10.72 -14.71 -13.67
C ILE A 48 11.28 -13.70 -14.67
N ASP A 49 10.38 -13.02 -15.38
CA ASP A 49 10.74 -12.05 -16.42
C ASP A 49 11.16 -10.69 -15.89
N ASP A 50 10.57 -10.24 -14.75
CA ASP A 50 10.87 -8.93 -14.15
C ASP A 50 10.43 -8.83 -12.69
N VAL A 51 11.05 -7.90 -11.95
CA VAL A 51 10.63 -7.47 -10.60
C VAL A 51 10.35 -5.97 -10.61
N ILE A 52 9.13 -5.57 -10.33
CA ILE A 52 8.70 -4.17 -10.30
C ILE A 52 8.34 -3.79 -8.86
N PHE A 53 9.15 -2.95 -8.21
CA PHE A 53 8.92 -2.54 -6.83
C PHE A 53 8.57 -1.05 -6.71
N GLY A 54 7.59 -0.75 -5.86
CA GLY A 54 7.31 0.59 -5.38
C GLY A 54 8.28 1.02 -4.28
N CYS A 55 8.77 2.25 -4.37
CA CYS A 55 9.52 2.93 -3.32
C CYS A 55 9.40 4.44 -3.51
N VAL A 56 9.05 5.18 -2.46
CA VAL A 56 8.79 6.63 -2.53
C VAL A 56 10.04 7.45 -2.17
N SER A 57 10.59 7.18 -1.00
CA SER A 57 11.76 7.94 -0.51
C SER A 57 13.06 7.38 -1.10
N GLN A 58 13.26 7.54 -2.42
CA GLN A 58 14.42 7.00 -3.14
C GLN A 58 15.68 7.83 -2.85
N SER A 59 16.13 7.80 -1.60
CA SER A 59 17.32 8.46 -1.08
C SER A 59 18.13 7.50 -0.22
N GLY A 60 19.43 7.70 -0.10
CA GLY A 60 20.31 6.88 0.74
C GLY A 60 20.16 5.38 0.45
N ALA A 61 19.79 4.60 1.45
CA ALA A 61 19.64 3.13 1.36
C ALA A 61 18.53 2.68 0.39
N GLN A 62 17.60 3.56 0.02
CA GLN A 62 16.50 3.29 -0.92
C GLN A 62 16.75 3.85 -2.33
N SER A 63 17.95 4.40 -2.59
CA SER A 63 18.33 4.92 -3.92
C SER A 63 18.87 3.84 -4.85
N GLY A 64 19.13 4.20 -6.09
CA GLY A 64 19.84 3.36 -7.04
C GLY A 64 19.07 2.12 -7.51
N ASN A 65 17.75 2.23 -7.69
CA ASN A 65 16.87 1.12 -8.11
C ASN A 65 16.79 0.00 -7.05
N VAL A 66 16.05 0.26 -5.97
CA VAL A 66 15.88 -0.68 -4.84
C VAL A 66 15.35 -2.06 -5.28
N ALA A 67 14.52 -2.12 -6.33
CA ALA A 67 14.03 -3.39 -6.88
C ALA A 67 15.18 -4.26 -7.38
N ARG A 68 16.06 -3.70 -8.21
CA ARG A 68 17.23 -4.44 -8.70
C ARG A 68 18.17 -4.84 -7.55
N ASN A 69 18.35 -3.95 -6.58
CA ASN A 69 19.18 -4.26 -5.42
C ASN A 69 18.56 -5.39 -4.58
N ALA A 70 17.23 -5.45 -4.44
CA ALA A 70 16.52 -6.54 -3.77
C ALA A 70 16.69 -7.88 -4.52
N VAL A 71 16.61 -7.87 -5.85
CA VAL A 71 16.91 -9.06 -6.68
C VAL A 71 18.34 -9.55 -6.42
N LEU A 72 19.32 -8.65 -6.39
CA LEU A 72 20.72 -9.03 -6.16
C LEU A 72 21.02 -9.49 -4.72
N ALA A 73 20.16 -9.14 -3.77
CA ALA A 73 20.25 -9.60 -2.38
C ALA A 73 19.46 -10.89 -2.10
N SER A 74 18.56 -11.27 -3.00
CA SER A 74 17.71 -12.46 -2.90
C SER A 74 18.34 -13.70 -3.52
N SER A 75 17.61 -14.81 -3.50
CA SER A 75 17.97 -16.05 -4.20
C SER A 75 17.70 -16.02 -5.72
N LEU A 76 17.14 -14.92 -6.23
CA LEU A 76 16.89 -14.76 -7.67
C LEU A 76 18.21 -14.65 -8.45
N PRO A 77 18.29 -15.23 -9.66
CA PRO A 77 19.49 -15.14 -10.48
C PRO A 77 19.71 -13.71 -11.00
N GLU A 78 20.95 -13.36 -11.27
CA GLU A 78 21.34 -12.04 -11.80
C GLU A 78 20.69 -11.70 -13.16
N SER A 79 20.19 -12.72 -13.88
CA SER A 79 19.46 -12.55 -15.15
C SER A 79 18.08 -11.91 -14.97
N VAL A 80 17.47 -12.00 -13.78
CA VAL A 80 16.18 -11.33 -13.50
C VAL A 80 16.40 -9.84 -13.35
N PRO A 81 15.80 -9.00 -14.21
CA PRO A 81 15.89 -7.56 -14.10
C PRO A 81 15.03 -7.04 -12.94
N GLY A 82 15.14 -5.74 -12.66
CA GLY A 82 14.29 -5.09 -11.69
C GLY A 82 14.17 -3.60 -11.95
N THR A 83 13.01 -3.02 -11.64
CA THR A 83 12.76 -1.58 -11.77
C THR A 83 11.99 -1.03 -10.58
N THR A 84 12.29 0.22 -10.21
CA THR A 84 11.62 0.91 -9.10
C THR A 84 10.65 1.96 -9.63
N VAL A 85 9.44 1.98 -9.05
CA VAL A 85 8.36 2.91 -9.40
C VAL A 85 8.06 3.82 -8.23
N ASP A 86 7.94 5.12 -8.50
CA ASP A 86 7.35 6.09 -7.60
C ASP A 86 6.01 6.60 -8.17
N ARG A 87 4.94 6.27 -7.48
CA ARG A 87 3.60 6.86 -7.57
C ARG A 87 3.11 7.14 -6.16
N GLN A 88 3.97 7.76 -5.37
CA GLN A 88 3.70 8.10 -3.97
C GLN A 88 3.10 6.89 -3.21
N CYS A 89 2.09 7.08 -2.38
CA CYS A 89 1.46 6.02 -1.57
C CYS A 89 0.95 4.81 -2.39
N GLY A 90 0.66 5.00 -3.68
CA GLY A 90 0.19 3.97 -4.62
C GLY A 90 1.29 3.24 -5.38
N SER A 91 2.57 3.40 -5.03
CA SER A 91 3.71 2.92 -5.84
C SER A 91 3.67 1.41 -6.09
N SER A 92 3.48 0.56 -5.07
CA SER A 92 3.40 -0.90 -5.29
C SER A 92 2.09 -1.34 -5.93
N GLN A 93 0.98 -0.62 -5.75
CA GLN A 93 -0.21 -0.87 -6.58
C GLN A 93 0.05 -0.51 -8.04
N GLN A 94 0.79 0.56 -8.32
CA GLN A 94 1.22 0.86 -9.68
C GLN A 94 2.17 -0.20 -10.25
N ALA A 95 3.04 -0.77 -9.42
CA ALA A 95 3.86 -1.92 -9.80
C ALA A 95 2.98 -3.12 -10.21
N ILE A 96 1.93 -3.41 -9.44
CA ILE A 96 0.93 -4.44 -9.79
C ILE A 96 0.21 -4.11 -11.11
N HIS A 97 -0.17 -2.84 -11.33
CA HIS A 97 -0.77 -2.41 -12.60
C HIS A 97 0.17 -2.64 -13.78
N PHE A 98 1.45 -2.28 -13.64
CA PHE A 98 2.44 -2.48 -14.71
C PHE A 98 2.70 -3.97 -14.97
N ALA A 99 2.83 -4.78 -13.93
CA ALA A 99 2.96 -6.23 -14.08
C ALA A 99 1.73 -6.86 -14.76
N ALA A 100 0.51 -6.47 -14.34
CA ALA A 100 -0.71 -6.91 -14.99
C ALA A 100 -0.75 -6.52 -16.48
N GLN A 101 -0.38 -5.29 -16.81
CA GLN A 101 -0.31 -4.81 -18.20
C GLN A 101 0.75 -5.57 -19.03
N ALA A 102 1.93 -5.85 -18.44
CA ALA A 102 2.99 -6.61 -19.07
C ALA A 102 2.55 -8.05 -19.42
N VAL A 103 1.93 -8.75 -18.47
CA VAL A 103 1.45 -10.12 -18.72
C VAL A 103 0.21 -10.16 -19.60
N MET A 104 -0.70 -9.15 -19.53
CA MET A 104 -1.84 -9.02 -20.44
C MET A 104 -1.43 -8.71 -21.87
N SER A 105 -0.30 -8.02 -22.08
CA SER A 105 0.25 -7.73 -23.42
C SER A 105 1.04 -8.90 -24.00
N GLU A 106 1.25 -9.96 -23.21
CA GLU A 106 2.03 -11.16 -23.58
C GLU A 106 3.51 -10.83 -23.91
N THR A 107 4.01 -9.70 -23.41
CA THR A 107 5.44 -9.35 -23.51
C THR A 107 6.27 -10.01 -22.41
N GLN A 108 5.62 -10.38 -21.31
CA GLN A 108 6.17 -11.11 -20.18
C GLN A 108 5.11 -12.10 -19.68
N ASP A 109 5.54 -13.24 -19.11
CA ASP A 109 4.64 -14.29 -18.66
C ASP A 109 4.51 -14.36 -17.15
N ILE A 110 5.61 -14.04 -16.42
CA ILE A 110 5.72 -14.17 -14.96
C ILE A 110 6.44 -12.94 -14.41
N VAL A 111 5.72 -12.09 -13.67
CA VAL A 111 6.26 -10.83 -13.11
C VAL A 111 5.97 -10.77 -11.61
N ILE A 112 6.97 -10.40 -10.82
CA ILE A 112 6.77 -10.06 -9.41
C ILE A 112 6.61 -8.56 -9.29
N ALA A 113 5.47 -8.13 -8.71
CA ALA A 113 5.21 -6.74 -8.35
C ALA A 113 5.17 -6.61 -6.83
N GLY A 114 5.77 -5.57 -6.29
CA GLY A 114 5.80 -5.37 -4.86
C GLY A 114 6.26 -3.99 -4.48
N GLY A 115 6.81 -3.87 -3.29
CA GLY A 115 7.42 -2.63 -2.85
C GLY A 115 7.98 -2.74 -1.43
N VAL A 116 8.84 -1.80 -1.12
CA VAL A 116 9.49 -1.70 0.18
C VAL A 116 9.63 -0.24 0.60
N GLU A 117 9.46 0.02 1.87
CA GLU A 117 9.79 1.29 2.49
C GLU A 117 10.28 1.04 3.92
N VAL A 118 11.45 1.53 4.28
CA VAL A 118 11.97 1.52 5.66
C VAL A 118 12.05 2.97 6.13
N MET A 119 10.91 3.47 6.61
CA MET A 119 10.73 4.89 6.96
C MET A 119 11.48 5.28 8.24
N SER A 120 11.96 4.30 9.00
CA SER A 120 12.87 4.50 10.13
C SER A 120 14.26 4.95 9.68
N GLN A 121 14.76 4.42 8.56
CA GLN A 121 16.08 4.76 8.02
C GLN A 121 16.01 5.93 7.02
N VAL A 122 15.02 5.90 6.14
CA VAL A 122 14.82 6.95 5.12
C VAL A 122 13.46 7.62 5.36
N PRO A 123 13.43 8.71 6.14
CA PRO A 123 12.18 9.38 6.50
C PRO A 123 11.42 9.92 5.29
N ILE A 124 10.09 10.04 5.43
CA ILE A 124 9.25 10.68 4.43
C ILE A 124 9.79 12.08 4.07
N GLY A 125 9.91 12.36 2.80
CA GLY A 125 10.44 13.63 2.30
C GLY A 125 11.97 13.73 2.30
N ALA A 126 12.74 12.72 2.72
CA ALA A 126 14.20 12.74 2.73
C ALA A 126 14.77 13.14 1.36
N ALA A 127 14.28 12.57 0.27
CA ALA A 127 14.71 12.90 -1.09
C ALA A 127 14.54 14.38 -1.44
N ILE A 128 13.52 15.04 -0.89
CA ILE A 128 13.26 16.48 -1.09
C ILE A 128 14.13 17.32 -0.17
N VAL A 129 14.10 17.03 1.12
CA VAL A 129 14.77 17.83 2.16
C VAL A 129 16.30 17.79 2.01
N ASP A 130 16.86 16.60 1.81
CA ASP A 130 18.31 16.43 1.70
C ASP A 130 18.83 17.02 0.38
N SER A 131 18.09 16.83 -0.72
CA SER A 131 18.42 17.44 -2.01
C SER A 131 18.34 18.97 -1.96
N PHE A 132 17.34 19.53 -1.29
CA PHE A 132 17.23 20.99 -1.09
C PHE A 132 18.40 21.54 -0.27
N LYS A 133 18.78 20.89 0.84
CA LYS A 133 19.95 21.27 1.65
C LYS A 133 21.26 21.21 0.85
N ALA A 134 21.36 20.25 -0.08
CA ALA A 134 22.50 20.10 -0.97
C ALA A 134 22.48 21.10 -2.18
N GLY A 135 21.47 21.95 -2.28
CA GLY A 135 21.38 22.95 -3.36
C GLY A 135 20.80 22.45 -4.69
N HIS A 136 20.16 21.28 -4.71
CA HIS A 136 19.58 20.69 -5.92
C HIS A 136 18.18 21.21 -6.29
N GLY A 137 17.63 22.17 -5.52
CA GLY A 137 16.32 22.77 -5.78
C GLY A 137 15.15 22.04 -5.11
N GLN A 138 13.94 22.42 -5.51
CA GLN A 138 12.69 21.87 -4.98
C GLN A 138 11.78 21.33 -6.08
N PRO A 139 11.02 20.25 -5.87
CA PRO A 139 10.15 19.66 -6.91
C PRO A 139 9.11 20.63 -7.45
N TYR A 140 8.53 21.48 -6.58
CA TYR A 140 7.47 22.43 -6.93
C TYR A 140 7.99 23.85 -7.23
N GLY A 141 9.31 24.04 -7.31
CA GLY A 141 9.95 25.35 -7.56
C GLY A 141 9.94 25.80 -9.04
N GLY A 142 9.35 25.01 -9.93
CA GLY A 142 9.28 25.33 -11.35
C GLY A 142 8.30 26.48 -11.64
N LYS A 143 8.65 27.34 -12.64
CA LYS A 143 7.83 28.49 -13.06
C LYS A 143 6.38 28.09 -13.38
N GLY A 144 6.18 27.02 -14.15
CA GLY A 144 4.85 26.57 -14.55
C GLY A 144 3.95 26.18 -13.37
N THR A 145 4.52 25.50 -12.35
CA THR A 145 3.77 25.16 -11.13
C THR A 145 3.44 26.42 -10.33
N SER A 146 4.39 27.33 -10.15
CA SER A 146 4.20 28.58 -9.40
C SER A 146 3.19 29.53 -10.05
N GLU A 147 3.14 29.57 -11.37
CA GLU A 147 2.15 30.38 -12.13
C GLU A 147 0.74 29.78 -12.06
N ARG A 148 0.63 28.43 -12.09
CA ARG A 148 -0.67 27.76 -12.05
C ARG A 148 -1.28 27.70 -10.64
N TYR A 149 -0.43 27.60 -9.63
CA TYR A 149 -0.83 27.50 -8.21
C TYR A 149 -0.12 28.56 -7.36
N PRO A 150 -0.41 29.85 -7.57
CA PRO A 150 0.30 30.92 -6.88
C PRO A 150 0.06 30.86 -5.37
N GLY A 151 1.13 30.81 -4.59
CA GLY A 151 1.07 30.79 -3.12
C GLY A 151 0.61 29.44 -2.50
N VAL A 152 0.33 28.43 -3.30
CA VAL A 152 -0.09 27.11 -2.80
C VAL A 152 1.13 26.32 -2.32
N GLN A 153 1.04 25.81 -1.09
CA GLN A 153 1.93 24.77 -0.57
C GLN A 153 1.17 23.45 -0.55
N PHE A 154 1.58 22.54 -1.42
CA PHE A 154 0.96 21.20 -1.47
C PHE A 154 1.28 20.43 -0.21
N SER A 155 0.26 20.07 0.57
CA SER A 155 0.38 19.36 1.84
C SER A 155 -0.77 18.37 2.02
N GLN A 156 -0.43 17.10 2.23
CA GLN A 156 -1.43 16.07 2.53
C GLN A 156 -2.19 16.35 3.85
N PHE A 157 -1.54 16.97 4.83
CA PHE A 157 -2.18 17.34 6.10
C PHE A 157 -3.27 18.40 5.87
N THR A 158 -2.94 19.48 5.15
CA THR A 158 -3.90 20.50 4.76
C THR A 158 -5.02 19.90 3.90
N GLY A 159 -4.68 19.06 2.95
CA GLY A 159 -5.66 18.36 2.10
C GLY A 159 -6.63 17.50 2.91
N ALA A 160 -6.13 16.76 3.91
CA ALA A 160 -6.97 15.95 4.77
C ALA A 160 -7.90 16.77 5.67
N GLU A 161 -7.44 17.91 6.21
CA GLU A 161 -8.31 18.87 6.93
C GLU A 161 -9.40 19.45 6.00
N MET A 162 -9.03 19.85 4.78
CA MET A 162 -9.99 20.30 3.76
C MET A 162 -11.04 19.21 3.41
N MET A 163 -10.65 17.95 3.43
CA MET A 163 -11.60 16.85 3.26
C MET A 163 -12.55 16.74 4.45
N ALA A 164 -12.04 16.81 5.68
CA ALA A 164 -12.88 16.78 6.87
C ALA A 164 -13.91 17.93 6.85
N GLU A 165 -13.48 19.15 6.49
CA GLU A 165 -14.36 20.30 6.32
C GLU A 165 -15.39 20.07 5.19
N ARG A 166 -14.95 19.66 3.99
CA ARG A 166 -15.82 19.51 2.82
C ARG A 166 -16.94 18.50 3.02
N TRP A 167 -16.68 17.40 3.74
CA TRP A 167 -17.68 16.37 4.05
C TRP A 167 -18.28 16.50 5.45
N ASN A 168 -18.01 17.63 6.14
CA ASN A 168 -18.51 17.97 7.47
C ASN A 168 -18.32 16.85 8.49
N MET A 169 -17.06 16.35 8.58
CA MET A 169 -16.68 15.27 9.48
C MET A 169 -16.23 15.85 10.84
N SER A 170 -16.81 15.35 11.91
CA SER A 170 -16.41 15.76 13.26
C SER A 170 -15.17 15.01 13.77
N ARG A 171 -14.52 15.55 14.78
CA ARG A 171 -13.43 14.89 15.49
C ARG A 171 -13.84 13.51 16.00
N GLU A 172 -15.04 13.41 16.58
CA GLU A 172 -15.58 12.16 17.13
C GLU A 172 -15.84 11.11 16.05
N GLU A 173 -16.31 11.52 14.86
CA GLU A 173 -16.49 10.61 13.71
C GLU A 173 -15.14 10.04 13.26
N LEU A 174 -14.11 10.89 13.16
CA LEU A 174 -12.76 10.47 12.75
C LEU A 174 -12.10 9.56 13.80
N ASP A 175 -12.18 9.90 15.09
CA ASP A 175 -11.66 9.09 16.18
C ASP A 175 -12.37 7.73 16.26
N SER A 176 -13.69 7.70 16.03
CA SER A 176 -14.46 6.46 16.01
C SER A 176 -14.05 5.54 14.87
N PHE A 177 -13.78 6.10 13.69
CA PHE A 177 -13.27 5.34 12.56
C PHE A 177 -11.87 4.76 12.83
N ALA A 178 -10.97 5.56 13.42
CA ALA A 178 -9.64 5.13 13.83
C ALA A 178 -9.69 3.99 14.88
N LEU A 179 -10.56 4.14 15.87
CA LEU A 179 -10.78 3.09 16.88
C LEU A 179 -11.27 1.79 16.24
N ALA A 180 -12.23 1.89 15.31
CA ALA A 180 -12.75 0.73 14.57
C ALA A 180 -11.66 0.04 13.74
N SER A 181 -10.75 0.80 13.10
CA SER A 181 -9.60 0.25 12.37
C SER A 181 -8.70 -0.59 13.29
N HIS A 182 -8.35 -0.08 14.49
CA HIS A 182 -7.59 -0.85 15.47
C HIS A 182 -8.33 -2.09 15.96
N GLN A 183 -9.63 -1.98 16.28
CA GLN A 183 -10.43 -3.12 16.72
C GLN A 183 -10.51 -4.22 15.66
N LYS A 184 -10.74 -3.86 14.40
CA LYS A 184 -10.72 -4.80 13.26
C LYS A 184 -9.36 -5.50 13.15
N ALA A 185 -8.25 -4.76 13.30
CA ALA A 185 -6.90 -5.32 13.25
C ALA A 185 -6.60 -6.25 14.43
N VAL A 186 -7.05 -5.92 15.65
CA VAL A 186 -6.96 -6.81 16.82
C VAL A 186 -7.71 -8.11 16.57
N ASN A 187 -8.97 -8.02 16.15
CA ASN A 187 -9.80 -9.19 15.87
C ASN A 187 -9.18 -10.08 14.77
N ALA A 188 -8.63 -9.49 13.72
CA ALA A 188 -7.97 -10.21 12.65
C ALA A 188 -6.69 -10.93 13.13
N THR A 189 -5.90 -10.25 13.97
CA THR A 189 -4.67 -10.82 14.58
C THR A 189 -5.01 -11.98 15.51
N GLU A 190 -5.93 -11.78 16.45
CA GLU A 190 -6.35 -12.83 17.40
C GLU A 190 -7.07 -14.00 16.71
N GLY A 191 -7.76 -13.73 15.61
CA GLY A 191 -8.40 -14.73 14.74
C GLY A 191 -7.45 -15.47 13.80
N GLY A 192 -6.15 -15.12 13.74
CA GLY A 192 -5.17 -15.75 12.86
C GLY A 192 -5.39 -15.43 11.38
N TYR A 193 -6.11 -14.34 11.03
CA TYR A 193 -6.45 -14.03 9.65
C TYR A 193 -5.24 -13.62 8.82
N PHE A 194 -4.18 -13.12 9.47
CA PHE A 194 -2.93 -12.72 8.84
C PHE A 194 -1.87 -13.83 8.74
N ASP A 195 -2.08 -15.00 9.35
CA ASP A 195 -1.06 -16.07 9.45
C ASP A 195 -0.57 -16.57 8.09
N ARG A 196 -1.44 -16.57 7.06
CA ARG A 196 -1.11 -17.03 5.71
C ARG A 196 -0.44 -15.98 4.86
N GLU A 197 -0.52 -14.70 5.22
CA GLU A 197 0.02 -13.59 4.43
C GLU A 197 1.32 -13.04 4.98
N ILE A 198 1.50 -13.06 6.31
CA ILE A 198 2.69 -12.52 6.96
C ILE A 198 3.88 -13.48 6.80
N VAL A 199 5.00 -12.90 6.40
CA VAL A 199 6.34 -13.51 6.45
C VAL A 199 6.95 -13.11 7.77
N PRO A 200 7.28 -14.05 8.67
CA PRO A 200 7.97 -13.74 9.92
C PRO A 200 9.32 -13.06 9.66
N VAL A 201 9.62 -11.99 10.39
CA VAL A 201 10.85 -11.22 10.24
C VAL A 201 11.60 -11.19 11.57
N GLU A 202 12.90 -11.49 11.55
CA GLU A 202 13.72 -11.32 12.73
C GLU A 202 13.91 -9.83 13.05
N GLY A 203 13.45 -9.41 14.21
CA GLY A 203 13.52 -8.03 14.67
C GLY A 203 14.50 -7.82 15.83
N ASP A 204 15.02 -6.62 15.95
CA ASP A 204 15.94 -6.24 17.03
C ASP A 204 15.18 -5.77 18.28
N LEU A 205 15.59 -6.25 19.44
CA LEU A 205 15.09 -5.79 20.72
C LEU A 205 16.04 -4.76 21.35
N PRO A 206 15.55 -3.86 22.23
CA PRO A 206 16.38 -2.83 22.87
C PRO A 206 17.57 -3.35 23.69
N ASN A 207 17.49 -4.60 24.15
CA ASN A 207 18.57 -5.26 24.90
C ASN A 207 19.63 -5.94 24.02
N GLY A 208 19.46 -5.87 22.68
CA GLY A 208 20.34 -6.50 21.69
C GLY A 208 19.97 -7.94 21.33
N ASP A 209 18.93 -8.50 21.94
CA ASP A 209 18.39 -9.81 21.55
C ASP A 209 17.59 -9.71 20.24
N LYS A 210 17.28 -10.88 19.67
CA LYS A 210 16.44 -11.01 18.47
C LYS A 210 15.10 -11.65 18.81
N GLU A 211 14.06 -11.26 18.09
CA GLU A 211 12.71 -11.83 18.20
C GLU A 211 12.09 -11.97 16.81
N MET A 212 11.35 -13.05 16.59
CA MET A 212 10.55 -13.20 15.37
C MET A 212 9.29 -12.33 15.46
N VAL A 213 9.20 -11.33 14.61
CA VAL A 213 8.05 -10.43 14.49
C VAL A 213 7.06 -11.06 13.52
N THR A 214 5.86 -11.36 14.02
CA THR A 214 4.77 -12.00 13.27
C THR A 214 3.48 -11.20 13.31
N VAL A 215 3.48 -10.05 14.01
CA VAL A 215 2.32 -9.18 14.22
C VAL A 215 2.68 -7.76 13.79
N ASP A 216 1.74 -7.08 13.16
CA ASP A 216 1.90 -5.65 12.82
C ASP A 216 2.07 -4.82 14.09
N GLU A 217 3.22 -4.19 14.29
CA GLU A 217 3.58 -3.48 15.53
C GLU A 217 2.78 -2.18 15.75
N GLY A 218 2.09 -1.72 14.71
CA GLY A 218 1.24 -0.53 14.76
C GLY A 218 -0.05 -0.72 15.56
N ILE A 219 -0.53 -1.95 15.71
CA ILE A 219 -1.81 -2.26 16.34
C ILE A 219 -1.82 -1.82 17.80
N ARG A 220 -2.83 -1.05 18.19
CA ARG A 220 -3.06 -0.64 19.58
C ARG A 220 -4.13 -1.56 20.19
N PHE A 221 -3.69 -2.60 20.89
CA PHE A 221 -4.58 -3.56 21.55
C PHE A 221 -5.40 -2.94 22.68
N ASP A 222 -4.95 -1.82 23.21
CA ASP A 222 -5.55 -1.03 24.28
C ASP A 222 -6.23 0.27 23.78
N ALA A 223 -6.43 0.42 22.48
CA ALA A 223 -7.07 1.61 21.91
C ALA A 223 -8.48 1.82 22.50
N SER A 224 -8.78 3.04 22.87
CA SER A 224 -10.08 3.43 23.43
C SER A 224 -10.49 4.83 22.92
N ALA A 225 -11.79 5.12 22.98
CA ALA A 225 -12.31 6.45 22.64
C ALA A 225 -11.68 7.55 23.51
N GLU A 226 -11.42 7.25 24.79
CA GLU A 226 -10.76 8.17 25.70
C GLU A 226 -9.31 8.47 25.30
N SER A 227 -8.54 7.43 24.94
CA SER A 227 -7.15 7.61 24.50
C SER A 227 -7.04 8.41 23.20
N LEU A 228 -7.97 8.24 22.25
CA LEU A 228 -8.00 9.00 21.00
C LEU A 228 -8.44 10.44 21.21
N SER A 229 -9.51 10.68 21.98
CA SER A 229 -9.99 12.03 22.27
C SER A 229 -8.98 12.90 23.02
N GLY A 230 -8.07 12.28 23.78
CA GLY A 230 -6.97 12.96 24.49
C GLY A 230 -5.81 13.39 23.58
N LEU A 231 -5.79 13.02 22.29
CA LEU A 231 -4.71 13.40 21.37
C LEU A 231 -4.84 14.85 20.92
N ASN A 232 -3.69 15.54 20.81
CA ASN A 232 -3.64 16.88 20.24
C ASN A 232 -3.91 16.83 18.73
N THR A 233 -4.55 17.88 18.21
CA THR A 233 -4.73 18.09 16.77
C THR A 233 -3.39 18.38 16.09
N LEU A 234 -3.28 18.01 14.82
CA LEU A 234 -2.08 18.24 13.99
C LEU A 234 -1.93 19.71 13.57
N SER A 235 -3.02 20.46 13.57
CA SER A 235 -3.07 21.91 13.33
C SER A 235 -3.92 22.59 14.40
N GLU A 236 -3.67 23.89 14.68
CA GLU A 236 -4.29 24.64 15.78
C GLU A 236 -5.83 24.61 15.74
N ASP A 237 -6.41 24.78 14.56
CA ASP A 237 -7.88 24.77 14.35
C ASP A 237 -8.37 23.49 13.64
N GLY A 238 -7.56 22.44 13.60
CA GLY A 238 -7.88 21.21 12.89
C GLY A 238 -8.64 20.18 13.72
N VAL A 239 -9.11 19.15 13.04
CA VAL A 239 -9.80 17.99 13.65
C VAL A 239 -8.98 16.70 13.56
N LEU A 240 -7.90 16.69 12.77
CA LEU A 240 -7.04 15.52 12.60
C LEU A 240 -6.02 15.39 13.73
N THR A 241 -5.71 14.17 14.09
CA THR A 241 -4.70 13.82 15.08
C THR A 241 -3.73 12.75 14.55
N ALA A 242 -2.70 12.47 15.32
CA ALA A 242 -1.85 11.31 15.03
C ALA A 242 -2.63 9.98 15.04
N GLY A 243 -3.71 9.87 15.82
CA GLY A 243 -4.57 8.70 15.89
C GLY A 243 -5.45 8.52 14.65
N THR A 244 -5.82 9.61 13.97
CA THR A 244 -6.66 9.62 12.76
C THR A 244 -5.83 9.71 11.47
N SER A 245 -4.52 9.45 11.56
CA SER A 245 -3.54 9.45 10.48
C SER A 245 -2.84 8.10 10.39
N SER A 246 -2.38 7.73 9.21
CA SER A 246 -1.59 6.51 9.01
C SER A 246 -0.29 6.53 9.79
N GLN A 247 0.16 5.37 10.25
CA GLN A 247 1.41 5.26 10.99
C GLN A 247 2.61 5.16 10.05
N ILE A 248 3.70 5.85 10.42
CA ILE A 248 5.03 5.66 9.83
C ILE A 248 5.42 4.21 10.08
N CYS A 249 5.83 3.50 9.01
CA CYS A 249 5.98 2.07 9.05
C CYS A 249 7.18 1.59 8.21
N ASP A 250 7.82 0.53 8.67
CA ASP A 250 8.82 -0.23 7.94
C ASP A 250 8.18 -1.51 7.41
N GLY A 251 8.37 -1.83 6.12
CA GLY A 251 7.76 -3.04 5.59
C GLY A 251 7.97 -3.24 4.10
N ALA A 252 7.73 -4.48 3.65
CA ALA A 252 7.77 -4.91 2.28
C ALA A 252 6.62 -5.86 1.97
N ALA A 253 6.23 -5.93 0.71
CA ALA A 253 5.23 -6.89 0.22
C ALA A 253 5.48 -7.22 -1.25
N ALA A 254 5.08 -8.42 -1.68
CA ALA A 254 5.24 -8.87 -3.06
C ALA A 254 4.06 -9.72 -3.51
N VAL A 255 3.68 -9.56 -4.79
CA VAL A 255 2.59 -10.25 -5.46
C VAL A 255 3.12 -10.79 -6.79
N MET A 256 2.87 -12.05 -7.11
CA MET A 256 3.25 -12.66 -8.38
C MET A 256 2.07 -12.65 -9.33
N LEU A 257 2.27 -12.05 -10.51
CA LEU A 257 1.31 -11.98 -11.60
C LEU A 257 1.80 -12.80 -12.79
N VAL A 258 0.85 -13.50 -13.42
CA VAL A 258 1.13 -14.36 -14.58
C VAL A 258 0.02 -14.24 -15.61
N ASN A 259 0.34 -14.58 -16.88
CA ASN A 259 -0.65 -14.79 -17.93
C ASN A 259 -1.02 -16.30 -18.05
N ASP A 260 -1.80 -16.66 -19.07
CA ASP A 260 -2.19 -18.04 -19.31
C ASP A 260 -0.97 -18.95 -19.60
N GLU A 261 0.07 -18.42 -20.24
CA GLU A 261 1.30 -19.16 -20.50
C GLU A 261 2.14 -19.35 -19.24
N GLY A 262 2.23 -18.31 -18.39
CA GLY A 262 2.85 -18.40 -17.07
C GLY A 262 2.18 -19.44 -16.18
N LEU A 263 0.83 -19.51 -16.17
CA LEU A 263 0.10 -20.56 -15.44
C LEU A 263 0.49 -21.97 -15.90
N LYS A 264 0.62 -22.16 -17.21
CA LYS A 264 1.04 -23.48 -17.76
C LYS A 264 2.46 -23.83 -17.37
N LYS A 265 3.40 -22.85 -17.47
CA LYS A 265 4.81 -23.07 -17.08
C LYS A 265 4.92 -23.45 -15.60
N LEU A 266 4.14 -22.81 -14.73
CA LEU A 266 4.18 -23.05 -13.30
C LEU A 266 3.35 -24.25 -12.84
N GLY A 267 2.36 -24.68 -13.62
CA GLY A 267 1.39 -25.71 -13.21
C GLY A 267 0.53 -25.27 -12.02
N LEU A 268 0.42 -23.97 -11.76
CA LEU A 268 -0.34 -23.39 -10.63
C LEU A 268 -1.79 -23.13 -11.03
N LYS A 269 -2.66 -23.11 -10.01
CA LYS A 269 -4.01 -22.58 -10.14
C LYS A 269 -4.00 -21.09 -9.80
N PRO A 270 -4.72 -20.26 -10.57
CA PRO A 270 -4.83 -18.85 -10.25
C PRO A 270 -5.66 -18.64 -8.98
N ARG A 271 -5.19 -17.78 -8.08
CA ARG A 271 -5.92 -17.38 -6.86
C ARG A 271 -6.94 -16.29 -7.17
N ALA A 272 -6.52 -15.31 -7.96
CA ALA A 272 -7.42 -14.26 -8.43
C ALA A 272 -7.07 -13.84 -9.86
N LYS A 273 -8.03 -13.19 -10.52
CA LYS A 273 -7.90 -12.53 -11.81
C LYS A 273 -8.00 -11.02 -11.65
N VAL A 274 -7.18 -10.27 -12.35
CA VAL A 274 -7.32 -8.82 -12.47
C VAL A 274 -8.49 -8.53 -13.43
N VAL A 275 -9.52 -7.86 -12.91
CA VAL A 275 -10.73 -7.52 -13.68
C VAL A 275 -10.57 -6.20 -14.41
N ALA A 276 -10.17 -5.16 -13.67
CA ALA A 276 -9.98 -3.83 -14.23
C ALA A 276 -8.95 -3.02 -13.43
N LEU A 277 -8.34 -2.06 -14.12
CA LEU A 277 -7.33 -1.13 -13.60
C LEU A 277 -7.71 0.31 -13.98
N ALA A 278 -7.58 1.26 -13.07
CA ALA A 278 -7.80 2.67 -13.33
C ALA A 278 -6.80 3.55 -12.62
N LEU A 279 -6.54 4.70 -13.22
CA LEU A 279 -5.78 5.81 -12.64
C LEU A 279 -6.65 7.06 -12.71
N ALA A 280 -6.49 7.96 -11.75
CA ALA A 280 -7.12 9.26 -11.77
C ALA A 280 -6.14 10.35 -11.33
N GLY A 281 -6.27 11.53 -11.93
CA GLY A 281 -5.76 12.78 -11.39
C GLY A 281 -6.94 13.62 -10.94
N ASP A 282 -6.77 14.36 -9.83
CA ASP A 282 -7.79 15.21 -9.23
C ASP A 282 -7.12 16.50 -8.72
N ASP A 283 -7.83 17.33 -8.01
CA ASP A 283 -7.34 18.60 -7.46
C ASP A 283 -6.13 18.35 -6.52
N PRO A 284 -4.93 18.85 -6.88
CA PRO A 284 -3.72 18.61 -6.08
C PRO A 284 -3.69 19.43 -4.77
N VAL A 285 -4.59 20.38 -4.55
CA VAL A 285 -4.65 21.19 -3.35
C VAL A 285 -5.33 20.42 -2.22
N ILE A 286 -6.53 19.89 -2.47
CA ILE A 286 -7.21 18.97 -1.54
C ILE A 286 -6.55 17.58 -1.56
N MET A 287 -5.86 17.23 -2.63
CA MET A 287 -4.89 16.16 -2.81
C MET A 287 -5.44 14.73 -2.68
N LEU A 288 -6.27 14.43 -1.69
CA LEU A 288 -6.54 13.04 -1.28
C LEU A 288 -7.90 12.49 -1.76
N THR A 289 -8.60 13.23 -2.61
CA THR A 289 -9.91 12.85 -3.20
C THR A 289 -9.80 11.86 -4.36
N GLY A 290 -8.61 11.66 -4.91
CA GLY A 290 -8.34 10.82 -6.08
C GLY A 290 -8.93 9.40 -6.07
N PRO A 291 -9.01 8.67 -4.93
CA PRO A 291 -9.67 7.36 -4.86
C PRO A 291 -11.12 7.36 -5.34
N ILE A 292 -11.84 8.47 -5.18
CA ILE A 292 -13.24 8.60 -5.61
C ILE A 292 -13.36 8.47 -7.13
N PRO A 293 -12.75 9.36 -7.96
CA PRO A 293 -12.82 9.22 -9.41
C PRO A 293 -12.11 7.95 -9.94
N ALA A 294 -11.03 7.49 -9.30
CA ALA A 294 -10.35 6.26 -9.70
C ALA A 294 -11.27 5.04 -9.54
N SER A 295 -12.01 4.95 -8.42
CA SER A 295 -12.96 3.87 -8.16
C SER A 295 -14.18 3.92 -9.09
N LYS A 296 -14.73 5.10 -9.35
CA LYS A 296 -15.81 5.27 -10.35
C LYS A 296 -15.36 4.78 -11.73
N THR A 297 -14.15 5.14 -12.14
CA THR A 297 -13.57 4.72 -13.43
C THR A 297 -13.31 3.22 -13.50
N VAL A 298 -12.80 2.58 -12.43
CA VAL A 298 -12.52 1.14 -12.45
C VAL A 298 -13.80 0.31 -12.45
N LEU A 299 -14.85 0.75 -11.74
CA LEU A 299 -16.19 0.14 -11.76
C LEU A 299 -16.82 0.25 -13.16
N GLU A 300 -16.76 1.41 -13.79
CA GLU A 300 -17.24 1.61 -15.16
C GLU A 300 -16.53 0.67 -16.15
N LYS A 301 -15.19 0.59 -16.09
CA LYS A 301 -14.40 -0.33 -16.94
C LYS A 301 -14.73 -1.80 -16.72
N ALA A 302 -15.08 -2.17 -15.49
CA ALA A 302 -15.52 -3.52 -15.15
C ALA A 302 -16.99 -3.77 -15.52
N SER A 303 -17.76 -2.74 -15.89
CA SER A 303 -19.22 -2.78 -16.04
C SER A 303 -19.90 -3.27 -14.75
N MET A 304 -19.42 -2.81 -13.61
CA MET A 304 -19.88 -3.16 -12.27
C MET A 304 -20.34 -1.92 -11.51
N SER A 305 -21.18 -2.14 -10.50
CA SER A 305 -21.54 -1.16 -9.49
C SER A 305 -20.83 -1.43 -8.17
N ILE A 306 -20.89 -0.50 -7.21
CA ILE A 306 -20.27 -0.68 -5.90
C ILE A 306 -20.89 -1.84 -5.11
N GLU A 307 -22.16 -2.13 -5.32
CA GLU A 307 -22.91 -3.21 -4.69
C GLU A 307 -22.41 -4.59 -5.12
N ASP A 308 -21.83 -4.72 -6.33
CA ASP A 308 -21.26 -5.96 -6.85
C ASP A 308 -19.95 -6.35 -6.17
N ILE A 309 -19.34 -5.43 -5.42
CA ILE A 309 -18.08 -5.63 -4.73
C ILE A 309 -18.33 -6.16 -3.32
N ASP A 310 -17.64 -7.22 -2.97
CA ASP A 310 -17.77 -7.87 -1.65
C ASP A 310 -16.91 -7.22 -0.58
N LEU A 311 -15.68 -6.80 -0.92
CA LEU A 311 -14.74 -6.19 0.00
C LEU A 311 -14.03 -4.98 -0.63
N TYR A 312 -13.76 -3.97 0.19
CA TYR A 312 -13.02 -2.78 -0.20
C TYR A 312 -11.77 -2.61 0.67
N GLU A 313 -10.63 -2.35 0.03
CA GLU A 313 -9.41 -1.86 0.67
C GLU A 313 -9.12 -0.44 0.16
N VAL A 314 -9.44 0.56 0.97
CA VAL A 314 -9.15 1.97 0.69
C VAL A 314 -8.12 2.46 1.69
N ASN A 315 -6.94 2.87 1.20
CA ASN A 315 -5.84 3.22 2.08
C ASN A 315 -6.20 4.33 3.08
N GLU A 316 -5.99 4.06 4.35
CA GLU A 316 -6.24 4.98 5.47
C GLU A 316 -5.08 5.94 5.67
N ALA A 317 -4.71 6.72 4.63
CA ALA A 317 -3.68 7.76 4.82
C ALA A 317 -4.08 8.74 5.94
N PHE A 318 -5.36 9.12 5.95
CA PHE A 318 -6.06 9.85 7.00
C PHE A 318 -7.52 9.37 7.03
N ALA A 319 -8.16 9.39 8.18
CA ALA A 319 -9.55 8.93 8.35
C ALA A 319 -10.57 9.58 7.37
N PRO A 320 -10.47 10.88 6.99
CA PRO A 320 -11.36 11.47 6.00
C PRO A 320 -11.32 10.79 4.62
N VAL A 321 -10.21 10.15 4.23
CA VAL A 321 -10.07 9.56 2.89
C VAL A 321 -11.05 8.41 2.66
N PRO A 322 -11.03 7.30 3.43
CA PRO A 322 -11.99 6.21 3.25
C PRO A 322 -13.42 6.62 3.58
N LEU A 323 -13.63 7.54 4.54
CA LEU A 323 -14.98 8.03 4.87
C LEU A 323 -15.60 8.85 3.75
N ALA A 324 -14.87 9.80 3.14
CA ALA A 324 -15.34 10.55 1.98
C ALA A 324 -15.58 9.64 0.78
N TRP A 325 -14.67 8.69 0.54
CA TRP A 325 -14.81 7.70 -0.50
C TRP A 325 -16.11 6.89 -0.33
N ALA A 326 -16.38 6.39 0.88
CA ALA A 326 -17.57 5.62 1.15
C ALA A 326 -18.86 6.44 0.95
N LYS A 327 -18.89 7.70 1.43
CA LYS A 327 -20.01 8.63 1.21
C LYS A 327 -20.27 8.89 -0.29
N GLU A 328 -19.23 9.12 -1.09
CA GLU A 328 -19.34 9.47 -2.52
C GLU A 328 -19.72 8.29 -3.43
N LEU A 329 -19.42 7.07 -3.02
CA LEU A 329 -19.76 5.85 -3.75
C LEU A 329 -21.00 5.16 -3.17
N ASN A 330 -21.56 5.65 -2.06
CA ASN A 330 -22.60 4.98 -1.28
C ASN A 330 -22.17 3.54 -0.89
N ALA A 331 -20.90 3.39 -0.50
CA ALA A 331 -20.31 2.10 -0.16
C ALA A 331 -20.65 1.67 1.26
N ASP A 332 -20.81 0.37 1.47
CA ASP A 332 -21.08 -0.24 2.76
C ASP A 332 -19.80 -0.25 3.63
N LEU A 333 -19.82 0.45 4.76
CA LEU A 333 -18.69 0.53 5.70
C LEU A 333 -18.34 -0.82 6.35
N GLU A 334 -19.28 -1.76 6.40
CA GLU A 334 -19.01 -3.11 6.92
C GLU A 334 -18.15 -3.96 5.98
N LYS A 335 -18.05 -3.56 4.71
CA LYS A 335 -17.17 -4.18 3.70
C LYS A 335 -15.82 -3.47 3.59
N LEU A 336 -15.63 -2.32 4.26
CA LEU A 336 -14.46 -1.46 4.13
C LEU A 336 -13.39 -1.82 5.17
N ASN A 337 -12.16 -2.11 4.69
CA ASN A 337 -10.98 -2.36 5.52
C ASN A 337 -11.31 -3.29 6.69
N VAL A 338 -11.86 -4.46 6.35
CA VAL A 338 -12.50 -5.36 7.33
C VAL A 338 -11.53 -5.97 8.34
N ASN A 339 -10.24 -5.93 8.05
CA ASN A 339 -9.16 -6.36 8.94
C ASN A 339 -8.34 -5.18 9.51
N GLY A 340 -8.92 -3.97 9.50
CA GLY A 340 -8.19 -2.73 9.81
C GLY A 340 -7.38 -2.24 8.60
N GLY A 341 -6.86 -1.03 8.70
CA GLY A 341 -6.09 -0.39 7.62
C GLY A 341 -4.83 0.33 8.13
N ALA A 342 -4.35 1.30 7.40
CA ALA A 342 -3.05 1.93 7.63
C ALA A 342 -2.91 2.65 8.98
N MET A 343 -4.01 3.05 9.62
CA MET A 343 -3.99 3.61 10.97
C MET A 343 -3.64 2.58 12.03
N ALA A 344 -3.99 1.31 11.81
CA ALA A 344 -3.66 0.20 12.70
C ALA A 344 -2.44 -0.61 12.22
N LEU A 345 -2.42 -0.99 10.94
CA LEU A 345 -1.43 -1.91 10.37
C LEU A 345 -0.17 -1.23 9.84
N GLY A 346 -0.15 0.12 9.82
CA GLY A 346 0.95 0.91 9.30
C GLY A 346 0.93 1.10 7.77
N HIS A 347 1.70 2.10 7.31
CA HIS A 347 1.74 2.56 5.92
C HIS A 347 3.18 2.68 5.42
N PRO A 348 3.86 1.56 5.08
CA PRO A 348 5.15 1.61 4.42
C PRO A 348 4.94 2.09 2.99
N LEU A 349 5.11 3.39 2.72
CA LEU A 349 4.61 4.11 1.53
C LEU A 349 4.71 3.30 0.24
N GLY A 350 5.93 2.96 -0.18
CA GLY A 350 6.17 2.23 -1.43
C GLY A 350 5.65 0.80 -1.43
N GLY A 351 5.55 0.16 -0.25
CA GLY A 351 5.08 -1.22 -0.08
C GLY A 351 3.56 -1.36 0.12
N THR A 352 2.85 -0.26 0.39
CA THR A 352 1.44 -0.30 0.84
C THR A 352 0.51 -0.96 -0.16
N GLY A 353 0.62 -0.66 -1.45
CA GLY A 353 -0.30 -1.22 -2.45
C GLY A 353 -0.25 -2.74 -2.52
N ALA A 354 0.94 -3.33 -2.46
CA ALA A 354 1.11 -4.78 -2.42
C ALA A 354 0.69 -5.38 -1.07
N LYS A 355 0.91 -4.65 0.05
CA LYS A 355 0.44 -5.04 1.38
C LYS A 355 -1.09 -5.15 1.41
N LEU A 356 -1.81 -4.12 0.96
CA LEU A 356 -3.27 -4.11 0.89
C LEU A 356 -3.80 -5.20 -0.05
N MET A 357 -3.15 -5.39 -1.23
CA MET A 357 -3.53 -6.44 -2.18
C MET A 357 -3.37 -7.83 -1.56
N THR A 358 -2.31 -8.04 -0.78
CA THR A 358 -2.08 -9.31 -0.09
C THR A 358 -3.19 -9.57 0.93
N THR A 359 -3.53 -8.59 1.76
CA THR A 359 -4.62 -8.69 2.74
C THR A 359 -5.98 -8.90 2.06
N LEU A 360 -6.29 -8.12 1.01
CA LEU A 360 -7.54 -8.24 0.26
C LEU A 360 -7.72 -9.65 -0.34
N LEU A 361 -6.67 -10.18 -0.98
CA LEU A 361 -6.70 -11.51 -1.59
C LEU A 361 -6.97 -12.61 -0.55
N HIS A 362 -6.22 -12.59 0.56
CA HIS A 362 -6.38 -13.60 1.61
C HIS A 362 -7.74 -13.50 2.31
N GLU A 363 -8.29 -12.30 2.47
CA GLU A 363 -9.60 -12.09 3.06
C GLU A 363 -10.74 -12.51 2.13
N LEU A 364 -10.62 -12.27 0.81
CA LEU A 364 -11.56 -12.82 -0.18
C LEU A 364 -11.58 -14.35 -0.13
N GLU A 365 -10.41 -15.00 -0.02
CA GLU A 365 -10.32 -16.45 0.13
C GLU A 365 -10.94 -16.94 1.45
N ARG A 366 -10.64 -16.30 2.58
CA ARG A 366 -11.12 -16.68 3.89
C ARG A 366 -12.65 -16.60 3.99
N ARG A 367 -13.25 -15.58 3.36
CA ARG A 367 -14.72 -15.37 3.35
C ARG A 367 -15.43 -16.09 2.20
N GLU A 368 -14.70 -16.74 1.31
CA GLU A 368 -15.24 -17.25 0.05
C GLU A 368 -15.96 -16.16 -0.79
N ALA A 369 -15.55 -14.90 -0.61
CA ALA A 369 -16.06 -13.74 -1.33
C ALA A 369 -15.45 -13.69 -2.73
N ARG A 370 -16.09 -12.98 -3.67
CA ARG A 370 -15.70 -13.03 -5.09
C ARG A 370 -14.93 -11.82 -5.54
N TYR A 371 -15.44 -10.62 -5.34
CA TYR A 371 -14.88 -9.39 -5.87
C TYR A 371 -14.30 -8.49 -4.78
N GLY A 372 -13.07 -8.03 -5.00
CA GLY A 372 -12.42 -7.03 -4.16
C GLY A 372 -12.00 -5.79 -4.95
N LEU A 373 -12.21 -4.61 -4.37
CA LEU A 373 -11.76 -3.34 -4.91
C LEU A 373 -10.69 -2.76 -3.99
N GLN A 374 -9.55 -2.34 -4.56
CA GLN A 374 -8.51 -1.60 -3.85
C GLN A 374 -8.34 -0.22 -4.45
N ALA A 375 -8.23 0.83 -3.60
CA ALA A 375 -7.96 2.20 -4.03
C ALA A 375 -7.01 2.92 -3.07
N ILE A 376 -6.07 3.68 -3.61
CA ILE A 376 -5.06 4.40 -2.83
C ILE A 376 -4.99 5.86 -3.29
N CYS A 377 -5.05 6.80 -2.32
CA CYS A 377 -4.75 8.21 -2.56
C CYS A 377 -3.22 8.41 -2.61
N GLU A 378 -2.79 9.34 -3.43
CA GLU A 378 -1.38 9.57 -3.72
C GLU A 378 -1.05 11.06 -3.61
N GLY A 379 0.15 11.37 -3.17
CA GLY A 379 0.63 12.75 -3.16
C GLY A 379 0.54 13.39 -4.56
N GLY A 380 0.19 14.69 -4.59
CA GLY A 380 0.02 15.42 -5.85
C GLY A 380 -1.36 15.31 -6.48
N GLY A 381 -2.37 14.77 -5.77
CA GLY A 381 -3.75 14.70 -6.25
C GLY A 381 -3.96 13.59 -7.28
N THR A 382 -3.31 12.45 -7.10
CA THR A 382 -3.50 11.28 -7.96
C THR A 382 -4.02 10.09 -7.17
N ALA A 383 -4.46 9.05 -7.85
CA ALA A 383 -4.86 7.78 -7.27
C ALA A 383 -4.82 6.64 -8.29
N ASN A 384 -4.67 5.44 -7.78
CA ASN A 384 -4.93 4.22 -8.52
C ASN A 384 -6.04 3.39 -7.87
N ALA A 385 -6.77 2.62 -8.69
CA ALA A 385 -7.77 1.68 -8.23
C ALA A 385 -7.75 0.41 -9.10
N MET A 386 -8.05 -0.73 -8.50
CA MET A 386 -8.18 -1.99 -9.23
C MET A 386 -9.26 -2.88 -8.63
N ILE A 387 -9.82 -3.75 -9.47
CA ILE A 387 -10.77 -4.80 -9.07
C ILE A 387 -10.13 -6.14 -9.39
N ILE A 388 -10.19 -7.06 -8.43
CA ILE A 388 -9.81 -8.46 -8.59
C ILE A 388 -11.01 -9.38 -8.36
N GLU A 389 -11.01 -10.52 -9.05
CA GLU A 389 -11.97 -11.61 -8.87
C GLU A 389 -11.24 -12.81 -8.28
N ARG A 390 -11.63 -13.29 -7.11
CA ARG A 390 -11.14 -14.54 -6.54
C ARG A 390 -11.64 -15.73 -7.38
N LEU A 391 -10.74 -16.67 -7.68
CA LEU A 391 -11.03 -17.84 -8.54
C LEU A 391 -10.97 -19.18 -7.80
N SER A 392 -10.29 -19.27 -6.67
CA SER A 392 -10.06 -20.52 -5.93
C SER A 392 -10.45 -20.41 -4.46
#